data_563d22ec3f4ddc6d18487befcc00db84
#
_entry.id   563d22ec3f4ddc6d18487befcc00db84
#
_cell.length_a   1.000
_cell.length_b   1.000
_cell.length_c   1.000
_cell.angle_alpha   90.00
_cell.angle_beta   90.00
_cell.angle_gamma   90.00
#
_symmetry.space_group_name_H-M   'P 1'
#
loop_
_entity.id
_entity.type
_entity.pdbx_description
1 polymer ?
#
loop_
_entity_poly.entity_id
_entity_poly.type
_entity_poly.pdbx_seq_one_letter_code
_entity_poly.pdbx_strand_id
1 'polypeptide(L)'
;GRLDQACAFGVHPVLMTFDAEEVEVKNFNIRETLYWVFSDLNGTKDTIKILTDLNKAFPFAEGEREKNVQYALGELNQKTVNEAITLMEEGRVEELGALMTKAQADFDKYITPMCPSQLSSPKLHQILADERIKELSYGGKGVGSHGDGSVQFLAKSKECQTEIVEYLKSKGLHPYGLTIEPKHTIRKAIIPVAGFGTRLYPETRFLKKDFFPIIDKDGQVKPLILILLEECKAAGIEEICIVLGSREEREQYRQFFETPLPKEHLDKLPKEKLKYERHILDLGKRLTYVYQTEKKGFGDAVYRCADFAANEPVLLLLGDTIYHSNTNKCCALQFIEAYEKYNKPMMSIHEIPLEKVCYYGVTSGKWIDSKERVLLMSNITEKPSSAYAEENLGVVSVAVTGQKRYYCAFGSYILTKEVFAQLKENINNNVVNAKGEIELTTALEQVRQQNGLLGVKLDGKMFDIGVPNEYRNTMCNYVSPC
;
A
#
# COMPACT_ATOMS: atom_id res chain seq x y z
N GLY A 1 -10.06 -24.79 18.02
CA GLY A 1 -10.20 -25.67 16.84
C GLY A 1 -9.10 -25.43 15.82
N ARG A 2 -9.07 -26.22 14.75
CA ARG A 2 -8.07 -26.09 13.66
C ARG A 2 -8.06 -24.70 13.00
N LEU A 3 -9.24 -24.07 12.89
CA LEU A 3 -9.40 -22.69 12.38
C LEU A 3 -8.65 -21.67 13.25
N ASP A 4 -8.80 -21.76 14.57
CA ASP A 4 -8.18 -20.81 15.51
C ASP A 4 -6.64 -20.91 15.44
N GLN A 5 -6.09 -22.10 15.22
CA GLN A 5 -4.65 -22.32 15.07
C GLN A 5 -4.10 -21.71 13.79
N ALA A 6 -4.82 -21.86 12.67
CA ALA A 6 -4.40 -21.27 11.40
C ALA A 6 -4.45 -19.74 11.42
N CYS A 7 -5.46 -19.15 12.10
CA CYS A 7 -5.60 -17.69 12.21
C CYS A 7 -4.61 -17.07 13.20
N ALA A 8 -4.07 -17.83 14.15
CA ALA A 8 -3.14 -17.33 15.18
C ALA A 8 -1.77 -16.89 14.63
N PHE A 9 -1.34 -17.41 13.47
CA PHE A 9 -0.04 -17.15 12.87
C PHE A 9 -0.11 -16.38 11.54
N GLY A 10 -1.32 -16.05 11.07
CA GLY A 10 -1.53 -15.37 9.81
C GLY A 10 -1.81 -13.88 9.98
N VAL A 11 -1.19 -13.06 9.14
CA VAL A 11 -1.50 -11.63 8.99
C VAL A 11 -2.33 -11.35 7.74
N HIS A 12 -2.63 -12.40 6.96
CA HIS A 12 -3.39 -12.33 5.71
C HIS A 12 -4.58 -13.29 5.75
N PRO A 13 -5.64 -13.01 4.97
CA PRO A 13 -6.76 -13.92 4.82
C PRO A 13 -6.34 -15.28 4.27
N VAL A 14 -6.92 -16.34 4.81
CA VAL A 14 -6.69 -17.70 4.35
C VAL A 14 -8.02 -18.38 4.04
N LEU A 15 -8.04 -19.18 2.98
CA LEU A 15 -9.11 -20.13 2.70
C LEU A 15 -8.70 -21.48 3.26
N MET A 16 -9.53 -22.06 4.11
CA MET A 16 -9.35 -23.41 4.62
C MET A 16 -10.42 -24.34 4.04
N THR A 17 -9.99 -25.37 3.34
CA THR A 17 -10.90 -26.42 2.88
C THR A 17 -10.67 -27.67 3.72
N PHE A 18 -11.74 -28.21 4.28
CA PHE A 18 -11.73 -29.42 5.11
C PHE A 18 -12.32 -30.57 4.28
N ASP A 19 -11.53 -31.61 4.07
CA ASP A 19 -12.00 -32.85 3.46
C ASP A 19 -11.60 -34.02 4.37
N ALA A 20 -12.56 -34.51 5.16
CA ALA A 20 -12.37 -35.47 6.22
C ALA A 20 -11.20 -35.07 7.17
N GLU A 21 -10.08 -35.81 7.15
CA GLU A 21 -8.89 -35.53 7.97
C GLU A 21 -7.93 -34.56 7.29
N GLU A 22 -8.08 -34.30 5.99
CA GLU A 22 -7.21 -33.39 5.24
C GLU A 22 -7.68 -31.95 5.40
N VAL A 23 -6.72 -31.04 5.46
CA VAL A 23 -6.95 -29.60 5.53
C VAL A 23 -6.06 -28.91 4.52
N GLU A 24 -6.66 -28.32 3.50
CA GLU A 24 -5.96 -27.45 2.56
C GLU A 24 -6.04 -26.01 3.02
N VAL A 25 -4.90 -25.30 3.07
CA VAL A 25 -4.84 -23.89 3.42
C VAL A 25 -4.28 -23.11 2.23
N LYS A 26 -5.07 -22.19 1.69
CA LYS A 26 -4.67 -21.28 0.61
C LYS A 26 -4.66 -19.86 1.11
N ASN A 27 -3.56 -19.14 0.88
CA ASN A 27 -3.53 -17.69 1.02
C ASN A 27 -4.19 -17.05 -0.20
N PHE A 28 -4.97 -16.01 0.01
CA PHE A 28 -5.47 -15.16 -1.07
C PHE A 28 -5.24 -13.69 -0.71
N ASN A 29 -5.20 -12.83 -1.72
CA ASN A 29 -4.95 -11.41 -1.52
C ASN A 29 -6.27 -10.65 -1.61
N ILE A 30 -6.44 -9.68 -0.73
CA ILE A 30 -7.53 -8.70 -0.81
C ILE A 30 -7.06 -7.49 -1.61
N ARG A 31 -7.97 -6.82 -2.30
CA ARG A 31 -7.64 -5.66 -3.14
C ARG A 31 -7.79 -4.33 -2.43
N GLU A 32 -8.71 -4.24 -1.48
CA GLU A 32 -8.98 -3.04 -0.69
C GLU A 32 -8.86 -3.35 0.79
N THR A 33 -8.50 -2.34 1.59
CA THR A 33 -8.43 -2.48 3.05
C THR A 33 -9.79 -2.79 3.65
N LEU A 34 -9.86 -3.80 4.51
CA LEU A 34 -11.07 -4.21 5.21
C LEU A 34 -11.03 -3.75 6.66
N TYR A 35 -12.04 -3.01 7.08
CA TYR A 35 -12.19 -2.48 8.44
C TYR A 35 -13.24 -3.27 9.21
N TRP A 36 -12.80 -4.30 9.92
CA TRP A 36 -13.68 -5.15 10.71
C TRP A 36 -13.88 -4.61 12.12
N VAL A 37 -15.07 -4.77 12.65
CA VAL A 37 -15.38 -4.60 14.09
C VAL A 37 -15.99 -5.86 14.60
N PHE A 38 -15.44 -6.41 15.68
CA PHE A 38 -15.97 -7.55 16.40
C PHE A 38 -16.41 -7.10 17.79
N SER A 39 -17.50 -7.65 18.30
CA SER A 39 -17.94 -7.37 19.67
C SER A 39 -18.54 -8.60 20.32
N ASP A 40 -18.19 -8.82 21.58
CA ASP A 40 -18.96 -9.69 22.46
C ASP A 40 -20.29 -9.00 22.79
N LEU A 41 -21.39 -9.76 22.77
CA LEU A 41 -22.74 -9.29 23.06
C LEU A 41 -23.15 -9.47 24.56
N ASN A 42 -22.19 -9.90 25.39
CA ASN A 42 -22.46 -10.24 26.79
C ASN A 42 -23.67 -11.20 26.94
N GLY A 43 -23.80 -12.09 25.95
CA GLY A 43 -24.84 -13.10 25.92
C GLY A 43 -24.31 -14.47 26.30
N THR A 44 -25.19 -15.31 26.81
CA THR A 44 -24.88 -16.72 27.08
C THR A 44 -25.38 -17.59 25.95
N LYS A 45 -24.56 -18.54 25.50
CA LYS A 45 -24.96 -19.58 24.53
C LYS A 45 -24.37 -20.92 24.94
N ASP A 46 -25.13 -21.96 24.71
CA ASP A 46 -24.66 -23.34 24.87
C ASP A 46 -24.20 -23.91 23.53
N THR A 47 -22.89 -23.74 23.25
CA THR A 47 -22.28 -24.22 22.01
C THR A 47 -22.38 -25.73 21.86
N ILE A 48 -22.32 -26.49 22.98
CA ILE A 48 -22.43 -27.95 22.94
C ILE A 48 -23.84 -28.34 22.50
N LYS A 49 -24.86 -27.70 23.04
CA LYS A 49 -26.25 -27.93 22.64
C LYS A 49 -26.49 -27.59 21.16
N ILE A 50 -25.96 -26.43 20.69
CA ILE A 50 -26.06 -26.03 19.28
C ILE A 50 -25.46 -27.11 18.38
N LEU A 51 -24.20 -27.51 18.63
CA LEU A 51 -23.54 -28.52 17.83
C LEU A 51 -24.22 -29.87 17.89
N THR A 52 -24.72 -30.29 19.06
CA THR A 52 -25.46 -31.54 19.24
C THR A 52 -26.74 -31.53 18.40
N ASP A 53 -27.47 -30.43 18.40
CA ASP A 53 -28.72 -30.32 17.64
C ASP A 53 -28.45 -30.28 16.12
N LEU A 54 -27.41 -29.56 15.67
CA LEU A 54 -27.02 -29.51 14.25
C LEU A 54 -26.49 -30.85 13.75
N ASN A 55 -25.75 -31.60 14.57
CA ASN A 55 -25.19 -32.91 14.20
C ASN A 55 -26.28 -33.97 13.94
N LYS A 56 -27.54 -33.77 14.41
CA LYS A 56 -28.66 -34.63 14.05
C LYS A 56 -28.96 -34.66 12.56
N ALA A 57 -28.52 -33.63 11.82
CA ALA A 57 -28.63 -33.56 10.34
C ALA A 57 -27.63 -34.43 9.61
N PHE A 58 -26.64 -35.01 10.30
CA PHE A 58 -25.53 -35.75 9.65
C PHE A 58 -25.38 -37.15 10.23
N PRO A 59 -24.95 -38.18 9.41
CA PRO A 59 -24.71 -38.05 7.96
C PRO A 59 -25.98 -38.07 7.11
N PHE A 60 -27.14 -38.50 7.67
CA PHE A 60 -28.38 -38.66 6.92
C PHE A 60 -29.48 -37.74 7.53
N ALA A 61 -30.07 -36.91 6.67
CA ALA A 61 -31.16 -36.02 7.01
C ALA A 61 -32.51 -36.74 6.81
N GLU A 62 -33.29 -36.91 7.88
CA GLU A 62 -34.59 -37.58 7.82
C GLU A 62 -35.73 -36.61 7.55
N GLY A 63 -35.65 -35.39 8.10
CA GLY A 63 -36.67 -34.37 7.98
C GLY A 63 -36.25 -33.12 7.19
N GLU A 64 -37.20 -32.22 6.97
CA GLU A 64 -36.99 -30.98 6.22
C GLU A 64 -35.98 -30.04 6.92
N ARG A 65 -35.99 -30.03 8.26
CA ARG A 65 -35.05 -29.19 9.04
C ARG A 65 -33.61 -29.67 8.89
N GLU A 66 -33.40 -30.98 8.94
CA GLU A 66 -32.08 -31.60 8.74
C GLU A 66 -31.57 -31.38 7.34
N LYS A 67 -32.43 -31.50 6.31
CA LYS A 67 -32.08 -31.20 4.91
C LYS A 67 -31.68 -29.75 4.74
N ASN A 68 -32.41 -28.82 5.37
CA ASN A 68 -32.07 -27.39 5.36
C ASN A 68 -30.70 -27.12 6.00
N VAL A 69 -30.36 -27.79 7.10
CA VAL A 69 -29.05 -27.69 7.74
C VAL A 69 -27.93 -28.21 6.81
N GLN A 70 -28.13 -29.41 6.19
CA GLN A 70 -27.17 -29.96 5.24
C GLN A 70 -26.97 -29.03 4.06
N TYR A 71 -28.02 -28.48 3.47
CA TYR A 71 -27.95 -27.51 2.39
C TYR A 71 -27.20 -26.25 2.80
N ALA A 72 -27.55 -25.66 3.95
CA ALA A 72 -27.00 -24.40 4.41
C ALA A 72 -25.53 -24.51 4.82
N LEU A 73 -25.12 -25.60 5.50
CA LEU A 73 -23.73 -25.83 5.90
C LEU A 73 -22.87 -26.45 4.80
N GLY A 74 -23.48 -27.00 3.76
CA GLY A 74 -22.82 -27.58 2.59
C GLY A 74 -22.79 -26.63 1.41
N GLU A 75 -23.65 -26.84 0.43
CA GLU A 75 -23.67 -26.15 -0.85
C GLU A 75 -23.77 -24.63 -0.72
N LEU A 76 -24.71 -24.14 0.10
CA LEU A 76 -24.93 -22.70 0.28
C LEU A 76 -23.72 -22.03 0.94
N ASN A 77 -23.13 -22.65 1.97
CA ASN A 77 -21.92 -22.11 2.61
C ASN A 77 -20.75 -22.07 1.63
N GLN A 78 -20.51 -23.11 0.86
CA GLN A 78 -19.45 -23.16 -0.15
C GLN A 78 -19.61 -22.05 -1.19
N LYS A 79 -20.83 -21.85 -1.69
CA LYS A 79 -21.15 -20.77 -2.63
C LYS A 79 -20.89 -19.39 -2.01
N THR A 80 -21.37 -19.17 -0.77
CA THR A 80 -21.17 -17.91 -0.06
C THR A 80 -19.70 -17.58 0.20
N VAL A 81 -18.90 -18.60 0.58
CA VAL A 81 -17.45 -18.42 0.82
C VAL A 81 -16.73 -18.09 -0.50
N ASN A 82 -17.03 -18.79 -1.59
CA ASN A 82 -16.42 -18.52 -2.90
C ASN A 82 -16.78 -17.12 -3.41
N GLU A 83 -18.03 -16.69 -3.24
CA GLU A 83 -18.48 -15.33 -3.58
C GLU A 83 -17.75 -14.28 -2.72
N ALA A 84 -17.59 -14.52 -1.41
CA ALA A 84 -16.85 -13.62 -0.53
C ALA A 84 -15.38 -13.44 -0.94
N ILE A 85 -14.69 -14.54 -1.32
CA ILE A 85 -13.32 -14.49 -1.83
C ILE A 85 -13.24 -13.63 -3.09
N THR A 86 -14.11 -13.89 -4.08
CA THR A 86 -14.16 -13.11 -5.31
C THR A 86 -14.36 -11.62 -5.04
N LEU A 87 -15.30 -11.27 -4.15
CA LEU A 87 -15.57 -9.88 -3.78
C LEU A 87 -14.35 -9.22 -3.10
N MET A 88 -13.65 -9.95 -2.25
CA MET A 88 -12.43 -9.45 -1.60
C MET A 88 -11.27 -9.27 -2.61
N GLU A 89 -11.07 -10.20 -3.54
CA GLU A 89 -10.04 -10.12 -4.59
C GLU A 89 -10.34 -9.02 -5.62
N GLU A 90 -11.61 -8.72 -5.87
CA GLU A 90 -12.05 -7.64 -6.75
C GLU A 90 -12.15 -6.28 -6.07
N GLY A 91 -12.07 -6.21 -4.71
CA GLY A 91 -12.21 -4.98 -3.94
C GLY A 91 -13.64 -4.46 -3.84
N ARG A 92 -14.64 -5.31 -3.99
CA ARG A 92 -16.08 -4.98 -3.93
C ARG A 92 -16.59 -5.05 -2.49
N VAL A 93 -16.08 -4.13 -1.65
CA VAL A 93 -16.25 -4.17 -0.20
C VAL A 93 -17.72 -3.97 0.23
N GLU A 94 -18.45 -3.09 -0.46
CA GLU A 94 -19.87 -2.86 -0.19
C GLU A 94 -20.71 -4.13 -0.42
N GLU A 95 -20.44 -4.83 -1.52
CA GLU A 95 -21.14 -6.08 -1.85
C GLU A 95 -20.74 -7.20 -0.90
N LEU A 96 -19.51 -7.21 -0.39
CA LEU A 96 -19.07 -8.13 0.67
C LEU A 96 -19.90 -7.91 1.96
N GLY A 97 -20.14 -6.66 2.34
CA GLY A 97 -21.00 -6.34 3.48
C GLY A 97 -22.45 -6.77 3.27
N ALA A 98 -22.98 -6.56 2.07
CA ALA A 98 -24.32 -7.06 1.70
C ALA A 98 -24.40 -8.58 1.75
N LEU A 99 -23.36 -9.28 1.27
CA LEU A 99 -23.27 -10.75 1.35
C LEU A 99 -23.24 -11.23 2.82
N MET A 100 -22.56 -10.52 3.72
CA MET A 100 -22.58 -10.87 5.16
C MET A 100 -23.98 -10.79 5.73
N THR A 101 -24.73 -9.73 5.41
CA THR A 101 -26.12 -9.55 5.86
C THR A 101 -27.02 -10.65 5.31
N LYS A 102 -26.84 -11.01 4.03
CA LYS A 102 -27.55 -12.12 3.41
C LYS A 102 -27.21 -13.46 4.07
N ALA A 103 -25.94 -13.71 4.37
CA ALA A 103 -25.51 -14.94 5.05
C ALA A 103 -26.12 -15.07 6.45
N GLN A 104 -26.34 -13.95 7.16
CA GLN A 104 -27.11 -13.97 8.43
C GLN A 104 -28.57 -14.36 8.19
N ALA A 105 -29.21 -13.77 7.21
CA ALA A 105 -30.61 -14.10 6.88
C ALA A 105 -30.78 -15.57 6.46
N ASP A 106 -29.84 -16.10 5.68
CA ASP A 106 -29.83 -17.50 5.29
C ASP A 106 -29.61 -18.42 6.51
N PHE A 107 -28.74 -18.05 7.44
CA PHE A 107 -28.54 -18.76 8.70
C PHE A 107 -29.82 -18.81 9.53
N ASP A 108 -30.49 -17.68 9.68
CA ASP A 108 -31.72 -17.56 10.43
C ASP A 108 -32.85 -18.43 9.82
N LYS A 109 -32.91 -18.46 8.49
CA LYS A 109 -33.92 -19.23 7.76
C LYS A 109 -33.72 -20.74 7.85
N TYR A 110 -32.48 -21.19 7.63
CA TYR A 110 -32.22 -22.62 7.43
C TYR A 110 -31.66 -23.33 8.66
N ILE A 111 -30.92 -22.64 9.53
CA ILE A 111 -30.18 -23.25 10.63
C ILE A 111 -30.88 -22.99 11.99
N THR A 112 -31.30 -21.75 12.22
CA THR A 112 -31.96 -21.39 13.49
C THR A 112 -33.13 -22.32 13.89
N PRO A 113 -34.00 -22.82 12.96
CA PRO A 113 -35.10 -23.74 13.30
C PRO A 113 -34.66 -25.06 13.90
N MET A 114 -33.38 -25.43 13.77
CA MET A 114 -32.84 -26.68 14.32
C MET A 114 -32.56 -26.56 15.84
N CYS A 115 -32.17 -25.37 16.31
CA CYS A 115 -31.92 -25.09 17.73
C CYS A 115 -32.45 -23.71 18.16
N PRO A 116 -33.78 -23.45 18.11
CA PRO A 116 -34.31 -22.10 18.31
C PRO A 116 -34.01 -21.52 19.69
N SER A 117 -33.91 -22.37 20.73
CA SER A 117 -33.61 -21.93 22.09
C SER A 117 -32.24 -21.25 22.27
N GLN A 118 -31.32 -21.50 21.36
CA GLN A 118 -29.95 -20.94 21.39
C GLN A 118 -29.66 -20.00 20.19
N LEU A 119 -30.38 -20.16 19.07
CA LEU A 119 -30.11 -19.49 17.82
C LEU A 119 -31.13 -18.41 17.44
N SER A 120 -32.18 -18.18 18.24
CA SER A 120 -33.08 -17.03 18.04
C SER A 120 -32.41 -15.67 18.22
N SER A 121 -31.36 -15.62 19.04
CA SER A 121 -30.35 -14.55 19.12
C SER A 121 -30.91 -13.11 19.19
N PRO A 122 -31.75 -12.78 20.18
CA PRO A 122 -32.40 -11.48 20.24
C PRO A 122 -31.43 -10.30 20.38
N LYS A 123 -30.34 -10.47 21.14
CA LYS A 123 -29.31 -9.42 21.28
C LYS A 123 -28.56 -9.18 19.96
N LEU A 124 -28.21 -10.25 19.25
CA LEU A 124 -27.58 -10.16 17.95
C LEU A 124 -28.45 -9.38 16.97
N HIS A 125 -29.72 -9.76 16.86
CA HIS A 125 -30.65 -9.08 15.95
C HIS A 125 -30.93 -7.63 16.35
N GLN A 126 -30.97 -7.33 17.65
CA GLN A 126 -31.08 -5.94 18.11
C GLN A 126 -29.91 -5.06 17.66
N ILE A 127 -28.70 -5.58 17.76
CA ILE A 127 -27.49 -4.84 17.34
C ILE A 127 -27.38 -4.78 15.79
N LEU A 128 -27.71 -5.83 15.06
CA LEU A 128 -27.75 -5.83 13.59
C LEU A 128 -28.81 -4.87 13.03
N ALA A 129 -29.89 -4.63 13.76
CA ALA A 129 -30.96 -3.70 13.40
C ALA A 129 -30.68 -2.24 13.80
N ASP A 130 -29.62 -1.96 14.54
CA ASP A 130 -29.29 -0.61 15.03
C ASP A 130 -28.96 0.34 13.86
N GLU A 131 -29.72 1.42 13.74
CA GLU A 131 -29.62 2.36 12.60
C GLU A 131 -28.26 3.06 12.53
N ARG A 132 -27.65 3.38 13.70
CA ARG A 132 -26.35 4.02 13.72
C ARG A 132 -25.26 3.11 13.18
N ILE A 133 -25.33 1.82 13.48
CA ILE A 133 -24.39 0.82 12.94
C ILE A 133 -24.59 0.62 11.44
N LYS A 134 -25.84 0.59 10.97
CA LYS A 134 -26.15 0.51 9.53
C LYS A 134 -25.61 1.71 8.74
N GLU A 135 -25.65 2.91 9.31
CA GLU A 135 -25.06 4.10 8.69
C GLU A 135 -23.55 3.97 8.52
N LEU A 136 -22.84 3.34 9.45
CA LEU A 136 -21.39 3.26 9.55
C LEU A 136 -20.79 1.98 8.92
N SER A 137 -21.60 0.97 8.62
CA SER A 137 -21.14 -0.31 8.09
C SER A 137 -21.80 -0.66 6.76
N TYR A 138 -21.14 -1.50 5.96
CA TYR A 138 -21.72 -2.13 4.78
C TYR A 138 -22.59 -3.34 5.12
N GLY A 139 -22.42 -3.94 6.28
CA GLY A 139 -23.19 -5.09 6.76
C GLY A 139 -22.56 -5.76 7.96
N GLY A 140 -23.26 -6.76 8.48
CA GLY A 140 -22.82 -7.53 9.65
C GLY A 140 -23.51 -8.86 9.80
N LYS A 141 -22.95 -9.71 10.65
CA LYS A 141 -23.49 -11.05 10.98
C LYS A 141 -22.96 -11.57 12.32
N GLY A 142 -23.57 -12.62 12.82
CA GLY A 142 -23.03 -13.38 13.95
C GLY A 142 -21.70 -14.07 13.63
N VAL A 143 -20.94 -14.41 14.68
CA VAL A 143 -19.62 -15.03 14.59
C VAL A 143 -19.65 -16.48 15.09
N GLY A 144 -18.93 -17.36 14.40
CA GLY A 144 -18.78 -18.78 14.79
C GLY A 144 -20.10 -19.53 14.79
N SER A 145 -20.47 -20.16 15.91
CA SER A 145 -21.72 -20.90 16.08
C SER A 145 -22.96 -20.01 16.21
N HIS A 146 -22.83 -18.70 15.96
CA HIS A 146 -23.87 -17.70 16.13
C HIS A 146 -24.43 -17.61 17.57
N GLY A 147 -25.75 -17.43 17.75
CA GLY A 147 -26.31 -17.14 19.04
C GLY A 147 -26.03 -15.71 19.52
N ASP A 148 -26.38 -15.40 20.77
CA ASP A 148 -26.09 -14.10 21.39
C ASP A 148 -24.63 -13.98 21.90
N GLY A 149 -23.67 -14.68 21.26
CA GLY A 149 -22.27 -14.65 21.67
C GLY A 149 -21.54 -13.42 21.15
N SER A 150 -21.34 -13.33 19.84
CA SER A 150 -20.55 -12.26 19.23
C SER A 150 -21.10 -11.84 17.87
N VAL A 151 -20.83 -10.59 17.50
CA VAL A 151 -21.19 -9.97 16.22
C VAL A 151 -19.96 -9.45 15.52
N GLN A 152 -20.01 -9.39 14.19
CA GLN A 152 -19.00 -8.72 13.36
C GLN A 152 -19.66 -7.80 12.35
N PHE A 153 -18.99 -6.67 12.08
CA PHE A 153 -19.38 -5.67 11.10
C PHE A 153 -18.23 -5.34 10.16
N LEU A 154 -18.55 -5.00 8.93
CA LEU A 154 -17.61 -4.44 7.96
C LEU A 154 -17.86 -2.94 7.86
N ALA A 155 -17.03 -2.13 8.51
CA ALA A 155 -17.15 -0.68 8.54
C ALA A 155 -16.78 -0.07 7.18
N LYS A 156 -17.38 1.09 6.85
CA LYS A 156 -17.18 1.78 5.57
C LYS A 156 -15.80 2.45 5.44
N SER A 157 -15.20 2.84 6.56
CA SER A 157 -13.87 3.46 6.59
C SER A 157 -13.21 3.23 7.96
N LYS A 158 -11.97 3.73 8.10
CA LYS A 158 -11.25 3.72 9.39
C LYS A 158 -11.96 4.53 10.46
N GLU A 159 -12.49 5.68 10.07
CA GLU A 159 -13.25 6.58 10.96
C GLU A 159 -14.53 5.88 11.40
N CYS A 160 -15.28 5.28 10.47
CA CYS A 160 -16.47 4.50 10.78
C CYS A 160 -16.16 3.31 11.71
N GLN A 161 -15.03 2.61 11.49
CA GLN A 161 -14.57 1.54 12.38
C GLN A 161 -14.38 2.06 13.81
N THR A 162 -13.69 3.19 13.96
CA THR A 162 -13.42 3.79 15.27
C THR A 162 -14.74 4.19 15.95
N GLU A 163 -15.64 4.81 15.19
CA GLU A 163 -16.92 5.27 15.71
C GLU A 163 -17.82 4.11 16.14
N ILE A 164 -17.89 3.00 15.38
CA ILE A 164 -18.62 1.79 15.77
C ILE A 164 -18.04 1.23 17.08
N VAL A 165 -16.72 1.17 17.21
CA VAL A 165 -16.05 0.68 18.41
C VAL A 165 -16.41 1.57 19.63
N GLU A 166 -16.37 2.88 19.51
CA GLU A 166 -16.74 3.79 20.60
C GLU A 166 -18.22 3.70 20.96
N TYR A 167 -19.08 3.63 19.95
CA TYR A 167 -20.52 3.48 20.13
C TYR A 167 -20.90 2.18 20.86
N LEU A 168 -20.31 1.04 20.46
CA LEU A 168 -20.56 -0.24 21.14
C LEU A 168 -20.02 -0.26 22.57
N LYS A 169 -18.87 0.39 22.84
CA LYS A 169 -18.37 0.60 24.20
C LYS A 169 -19.34 1.40 25.05
N SER A 170 -19.96 2.45 24.51
CA SER A 170 -20.95 3.26 25.23
C SER A 170 -22.19 2.48 25.61
N LYS A 171 -22.49 1.38 24.90
CA LYS A 171 -23.55 0.41 25.22
C LYS A 171 -23.12 -0.69 26.22
N GLY A 172 -21.92 -0.61 26.77
CA GLY A 172 -21.37 -1.59 27.71
C GLY A 172 -20.87 -2.89 27.08
N LEU A 173 -20.65 -2.90 25.77
CA LEU A 173 -20.10 -4.06 25.06
C LEU A 173 -18.55 -3.97 24.98
N HIS A 174 -17.91 -5.06 24.55
CA HIS A 174 -16.45 -5.18 24.43
C HIS A 174 -16.02 -5.32 22.98
N PRO A 175 -16.08 -4.23 22.17
CA PRO A 175 -15.68 -4.27 20.77
C PRO A 175 -14.18 -4.08 20.60
N TYR A 176 -13.64 -4.62 19.48
CA TYR A 176 -12.32 -4.27 18.96
C TYR A 176 -12.37 -4.17 17.44
N GLY A 177 -11.50 -3.34 16.89
CA GLY A 177 -11.33 -3.18 15.45
C GLY A 177 -10.16 -4.01 14.95
N LEU A 178 -10.35 -4.72 13.82
CA LEU A 178 -9.31 -5.41 13.07
C LEU A 178 -9.24 -4.79 11.69
N THR A 179 -8.08 -4.29 11.30
CA THR A 179 -7.82 -3.80 9.94
C THR A 179 -6.99 -4.83 9.20
N ILE A 180 -7.44 -5.25 8.02
CA ILE A 180 -6.70 -6.15 7.13
C ILE A 180 -6.36 -5.35 5.88
N GLU A 181 -5.06 -5.23 5.59
CA GLU A 181 -4.55 -4.48 4.45
C GLU A 181 -4.19 -5.41 3.30
N PRO A 182 -4.31 -4.97 2.04
CA PRO A 182 -3.85 -5.73 0.88
C PRO A 182 -2.35 -6.03 0.98
N LYS A 183 -1.97 -7.20 0.48
CA LYS A 183 -0.55 -7.51 0.28
C LYS A 183 -0.14 -7.08 -1.11
N HIS A 184 0.63 -6.00 -1.20
CA HIS A 184 1.13 -5.52 -2.48
C HIS A 184 2.25 -6.40 -3.03
N THR A 185 2.29 -6.50 -4.36
CA THR A 185 3.34 -7.25 -5.07
C THR A 185 4.71 -6.61 -4.87
N ILE A 186 4.77 -5.28 -4.74
CA ILE A 186 6.00 -4.54 -4.47
C ILE A 186 6.15 -4.34 -2.97
N ARG A 187 7.13 -5.00 -2.39
CA ARG A 187 7.43 -4.97 -0.95
C ARG A 187 8.77 -4.29 -0.64
N LYS A 188 9.57 -4.01 -1.67
CA LYS A 188 10.92 -3.47 -1.54
C LYS A 188 11.02 -2.09 -2.17
N ALA A 189 11.74 -1.18 -1.53
CA ALA A 189 12.06 0.13 -2.08
C ALA A 189 13.57 0.40 -2.06
N ILE A 190 14.02 1.22 -3.01
CA ILE A 190 15.39 1.71 -3.12
C ILE A 190 15.35 3.24 -3.05
N ILE A 191 16.17 3.85 -2.20
CA ILE A 191 16.31 5.30 -2.08
C ILE A 191 17.78 5.68 -2.21
N PRO A 192 18.23 6.12 -3.42
CA PRO A 192 19.59 6.57 -3.62
C PRO A 192 19.81 7.97 -3.04
N VAL A 193 20.77 8.10 -2.12
CA VAL A 193 21.17 9.35 -1.47
C VAL A 193 22.69 9.56 -1.50
N ALA A 194 23.38 8.87 -2.38
CA ALA A 194 24.84 8.92 -2.50
C ALA A 194 25.40 10.25 -3.05
N GLY A 195 24.55 11.18 -3.50
CA GLY A 195 24.97 12.46 -4.09
C GLY A 195 25.54 13.45 -3.06
N PHE A 196 26.55 14.24 -3.45
CA PHE A 196 27.19 15.23 -2.57
C PHE A 196 26.33 16.45 -2.21
N GLY A 197 25.21 16.68 -2.91
CA GLY A 197 24.35 17.84 -2.65
C GLY A 197 25.01 19.20 -2.92
N THR A 198 25.97 19.28 -3.86
CA THR A 198 26.79 20.47 -4.12
C THR A 198 25.99 21.73 -4.41
N ARG A 199 24.77 21.60 -4.98
CA ARG A 199 23.88 22.72 -5.27
C ARG A 199 23.28 23.38 -4.02
N LEU A 200 23.31 22.70 -2.87
CA LEU A 200 22.84 23.16 -1.58
C LEU A 200 23.97 23.52 -0.61
N TYR A 201 25.22 23.60 -1.11
CA TYR A 201 26.34 24.14 -0.33
C TYR A 201 26.05 25.61 0.04
N PRO A 202 26.39 26.09 1.28
CA PRO A 202 27.31 25.48 2.22
C PRO A 202 26.71 24.48 3.23
N GLU A 203 25.39 24.37 3.38
CA GLU A 203 24.75 23.54 4.41
C GLU A 203 25.11 22.05 4.27
N THR A 204 25.25 21.55 3.03
CA THR A 204 25.63 20.16 2.75
C THR A 204 27.07 19.79 3.15
N ARG A 205 27.85 20.76 3.65
CA ARG A 205 29.13 20.49 4.32
C ARG A 205 28.95 19.77 5.66
N PHE A 206 27.84 20.05 6.35
CA PHE A 206 27.55 19.52 7.69
C PHE A 206 26.39 18.51 7.66
N LEU A 207 25.29 18.86 7.03
CA LEU A 207 24.07 18.06 7.00
C LEU A 207 23.84 17.51 5.60
N LYS A 208 23.66 16.20 5.47
CA LYS A 208 23.27 15.60 4.19
C LYS A 208 21.90 16.15 3.75
N LYS A 209 21.71 16.33 2.43
CA LYS A 209 20.47 16.91 1.88
C LYS A 209 19.21 16.11 2.26
N ASP A 210 19.33 14.79 2.38
CA ASP A 210 18.25 13.88 2.78
C ASP A 210 17.83 14.03 4.25
N PHE A 211 18.65 14.70 5.06
CA PHE A 211 18.31 15.12 6.42
C PHE A 211 17.84 16.58 6.54
N PHE A 212 17.66 17.28 5.44
CA PHE A 212 17.13 18.65 5.49
C PHE A 212 15.72 18.66 6.09
N PRO A 213 15.46 19.62 7.01
CA PRO A 213 14.19 19.68 7.71
C PRO A 213 13.07 20.18 6.78
N ILE A 214 11.95 19.47 6.81
CA ILE A 214 10.71 19.83 6.13
C ILE A 214 9.59 19.89 7.17
N ILE A 215 8.70 20.86 7.07
CA ILE A 215 7.45 20.86 7.82
C ILE A 215 6.49 19.93 7.07
N ASP A 216 6.14 18.80 7.70
CA ASP A 216 5.24 17.82 7.10
C ASP A 216 3.76 18.17 7.35
N LYS A 217 2.85 17.45 6.67
CA LYS A 217 1.39 17.62 6.71
C LYS A 217 0.79 17.59 8.13
N ASP A 218 1.44 16.87 9.04
CA ASP A 218 1.07 16.79 10.46
C ASP A 218 1.62 17.95 11.30
N GLY A 219 2.24 18.96 10.66
CA GLY A 219 2.83 20.12 11.32
C GLY A 219 4.15 19.85 12.05
N GLN A 220 4.71 18.63 11.91
CA GLN A 220 5.99 18.31 12.53
C GLN A 220 7.16 18.63 11.59
N VAL A 221 8.28 19.07 12.19
CA VAL A 221 9.54 19.22 11.45
C VAL A 221 10.21 17.86 11.38
N LYS A 222 10.35 17.33 10.17
CA LYS A 222 10.95 16.02 9.90
C LYS A 222 12.11 16.15 8.93
N PRO A 223 13.16 15.32 9.05
CA PRO A 223 14.12 15.18 7.95
C PRO A 223 13.42 14.59 6.74
N LEU A 224 13.81 15.03 5.54
CA LEU A 224 13.24 14.58 4.27
C LEU A 224 13.17 13.05 4.18
N ILE A 225 14.26 12.37 4.54
CA ILE A 225 14.34 10.91 4.47
C ILE A 225 13.26 10.23 5.34
N LEU A 226 12.90 10.80 6.48
CA LEU A 226 11.84 10.26 7.32
C LEU A 226 10.48 10.31 6.60
N ILE A 227 10.18 11.42 5.90
CA ILE A 227 8.96 11.56 5.10
C ILE A 227 8.92 10.50 3.99
N LEU A 228 10.05 10.25 3.31
CA LEU A 228 10.14 9.19 2.29
C LEU A 228 9.95 7.78 2.85
N LEU A 229 10.49 7.51 4.04
CA LEU A 229 10.29 6.21 4.71
C LEU A 229 8.84 6.03 5.18
N GLU A 230 8.19 7.09 5.63
CA GLU A 230 6.77 7.08 6.00
C GLU A 230 5.87 6.88 4.75
N GLU A 231 6.21 7.50 3.62
CA GLU A 231 5.56 7.26 2.33
C GLU A 231 5.69 5.78 1.91
N CYS A 232 6.90 5.21 1.99
CA CYS A 232 7.14 3.79 1.74
C CYS A 232 6.29 2.89 2.67
N LYS A 233 6.27 3.19 3.96
CA LYS A 233 5.49 2.42 4.94
C LYS A 233 3.99 2.49 4.65
N ALA A 234 3.48 3.69 4.31
CA ALA A 234 2.07 3.89 3.94
C ALA A 234 1.69 3.16 2.65
N ALA A 235 2.66 2.89 1.78
CA ALA A 235 2.49 2.12 0.55
C ALA A 235 2.68 0.60 0.73
N GLY A 236 2.85 0.10 1.95
CA GLY A 236 3.01 -1.33 2.23
C GLY A 236 4.42 -1.87 2.00
N ILE A 237 5.45 -1.01 1.85
CA ILE A 237 6.84 -1.44 1.70
C ILE A 237 7.37 -2.02 3.02
N GLU A 238 7.95 -3.21 2.95
CA GLU A 238 8.47 -3.96 4.09
C GLU A 238 9.98 -3.77 4.28
N GLU A 239 10.74 -3.66 3.18
CA GLU A 239 12.19 -3.56 3.16
C GLU A 239 12.64 -2.35 2.33
N ILE A 240 13.61 -1.58 2.83
CA ILE A 240 14.09 -0.35 2.17
C ILE A 240 15.61 -0.36 2.08
N CYS A 241 16.15 -0.26 0.87
CA CYS A 241 17.58 -0.14 0.62
C CYS A 241 17.98 1.32 0.40
N ILE A 242 18.84 1.83 1.27
CA ILE A 242 19.44 3.17 1.15
C ILE A 242 20.79 3.06 0.47
N VAL A 243 20.99 3.77 -0.66
CA VAL A 243 22.30 3.82 -1.33
C VAL A 243 23.08 5.02 -0.82
N LEU A 244 24.13 4.78 -0.07
CA LEU A 244 25.01 5.79 0.51
C LEU A 244 26.29 6.00 -0.31
N GLY A 245 26.91 7.15 -0.17
CA GLY A 245 28.19 7.45 -0.81
C GLY A 245 29.40 6.80 -0.13
N SER A 246 29.33 6.64 1.18
CA SER A 246 30.39 6.04 1.96
C SER A 246 29.84 5.37 3.23
N ARG A 247 30.72 4.63 3.94
CA ARG A 247 30.35 3.98 5.21
C ARG A 247 30.18 4.98 6.36
N GLU A 248 30.89 6.09 6.31
CA GLU A 248 30.82 7.16 7.30
C GLU A 248 29.45 7.83 7.30
N GLU A 249 28.84 7.96 6.12
CA GLU A 249 27.50 8.52 5.98
C GLU A 249 26.43 7.70 6.72
N ARG A 250 26.64 6.39 6.91
CA ARG A 250 25.72 5.52 7.64
C ARG A 250 25.56 5.93 9.10
N GLU A 251 26.54 6.60 9.68
CA GLU A 251 26.49 6.97 11.11
C GLU A 251 25.31 7.91 11.41
N GLN A 252 24.96 8.86 10.52
CA GLN A 252 23.80 9.73 10.69
C GLN A 252 22.48 8.93 10.70
N TYR A 253 22.38 7.91 9.81
CA TYR A 253 21.23 7.00 9.77
C TYR A 253 21.13 6.16 11.04
N ARG A 254 22.26 5.60 11.49
CA ARG A 254 22.32 4.81 12.72
C ARG A 254 21.88 5.61 13.93
N GLN A 255 22.37 6.84 14.05
CA GLN A 255 22.00 7.74 15.16
C GLN A 255 20.52 8.08 15.15
N PHE A 256 19.95 8.35 13.97
CA PHE A 256 18.57 8.77 13.86
C PHE A 256 17.56 7.60 13.92
N PHE A 257 17.84 6.47 13.25
CA PHE A 257 16.87 5.39 13.07
C PHE A 257 17.11 4.15 13.93
N GLU A 258 18.34 3.95 14.46
CA GLU A 258 18.71 2.71 15.15
C GLU A 258 19.13 2.95 16.61
N THR A 259 19.39 4.20 17.01
CA THR A 259 19.85 4.53 18.36
C THR A 259 18.71 5.19 19.15
N PRO A 260 18.16 4.53 20.20
CA PRO A 260 17.15 5.13 21.05
C PRO A 260 17.65 6.40 21.73
N LEU A 261 16.76 7.37 21.93
CA LEU A 261 17.10 8.55 22.72
C LEU A 261 17.47 8.18 24.16
N PRO A 262 18.41 8.93 24.80
CA PRO A 262 18.75 8.75 26.21
C PRO A 262 17.50 8.89 27.10
N LYS A 263 17.46 8.10 28.19
CA LYS A 263 16.32 8.10 29.13
C LYS A 263 15.93 9.50 29.61
N GLU A 264 16.91 10.34 29.90
CA GLU A 264 16.68 11.72 30.32
C GLU A 264 15.92 12.58 29.29
N HIS A 265 16.09 12.29 27.98
CA HIS A 265 15.34 12.93 26.92
C HIS A 265 13.93 12.33 26.80
N LEU A 266 13.82 11.00 26.87
CA LEU A 266 12.53 10.29 26.80
C LEU A 266 11.59 10.75 27.92
N ASP A 267 12.09 10.93 29.14
CA ASP A 267 11.32 11.34 30.32
C ASP A 267 10.75 12.79 30.17
N LYS A 268 11.32 13.60 29.26
CA LYS A 268 10.85 14.97 28.94
C LYS A 268 9.90 15.03 27.76
N LEU A 269 9.77 13.94 26.99
CA LEU A 269 8.90 13.93 25.81
C LEU A 269 7.43 13.75 26.20
N PRO A 270 6.50 14.49 25.56
CA PRO A 270 5.07 14.21 25.64
C PRO A 270 4.75 12.77 25.17
N LYS A 271 3.67 12.18 25.70
CA LYS A 271 3.27 10.80 25.38
C LYS A 271 3.13 10.52 23.88
N GLU A 272 2.65 11.49 23.13
CA GLU A 272 2.51 11.41 21.65
C GLU A 272 3.86 11.29 20.97
N LYS A 273 4.86 12.05 21.44
CA LYS A 273 6.23 12.01 20.92
C LYS A 273 6.95 10.71 21.26
N LEU A 274 6.62 10.06 22.39
CA LEU A 274 7.14 8.73 22.72
C LEU A 274 6.64 7.64 21.76
N LYS A 275 5.39 7.77 21.27
CA LYS A 275 4.89 6.87 20.22
C LYS A 275 5.64 7.10 18.90
N TYR A 276 5.93 8.34 18.60
CA TYR A 276 6.65 8.73 17.40
C TYR A 276 8.11 8.25 17.43
N GLU A 277 8.78 8.32 18.56
CA GLU A 277 10.13 7.76 18.77
C GLU A 277 10.15 6.25 18.45
N ARG A 278 9.18 5.50 18.96
CA ARG A 278 9.05 4.06 18.63
C ARG A 278 8.82 3.83 17.14
N HIS A 279 8.07 4.70 16.49
CA HIS A 279 7.81 4.65 15.05
C HIS A 279 9.10 4.85 14.24
N ILE A 280 9.95 5.82 14.61
CA ILE A 280 11.26 6.04 13.98
C ILE A 280 12.13 4.78 14.08
N LEU A 281 12.26 4.21 15.29
CA LEU A 281 13.05 2.99 15.51
C LEU A 281 12.47 1.77 14.76
N ASP A 282 11.15 1.69 14.59
CA ASP A 282 10.52 0.64 13.81
C ASP A 282 10.80 0.77 12.31
N LEU A 283 10.83 1.99 11.79
CA LEU A 283 11.29 2.25 10.43
C LEU A 283 12.75 1.84 10.24
N GLY A 284 13.61 2.10 11.23
CA GLY A 284 15.02 1.71 11.21
C GLY A 284 15.24 0.22 10.98
N LYS A 285 14.38 -0.65 11.52
CA LYS A 285 14.45 -2.10 11.33
C LYS A 285 14.25 -2.58 9.88
N ARG A 286 13.66 -1.72 9.03
CA ARG A 286 13.40 -2.01 7.62
C ARG A 286 14.55 -1.62 6.70
N LEU A 287 15.59 -0.94 7.24
CA LEU A 287 16.66 -0.34 6.46
C LEU A 287 17.80 -1.32 6.19
N THR A 288 18.20 -1.39 4.94
CA THR A 288 19.42 -2.03 4.45
C THR A 288 20.28 -0.99 3.74
N TYR A 289 21.59 -1.09 3.82
CA TYR A 289 22.50 -0.09 3.28
C TYR A 289 23.43 -0.69 2.23
N VAL A 290 23.52 -0.01 1.07
CA VAL A 290 24.44 -0.31 -0.02
C VAL A 290 25.29 0.93 -0.28
N TYR A 291 26.53 0.75 -0.73
CA TYR A 291 27.49 1.83 -0.87
C TYR A 291 27.93 2.02 -2.31
N GLN A 292 27.82 3.25 -2.80
CA GLN A 292 28.39 3.69 -4.07
C GLN A 292 29.64 4.55 -3.78
N THR A 293 30.75 3.92 -3.52
CA THR A 293 32.02 4.60 -3.21
C THR A 293 32.62 5.30 -4.44
N GLU A 294 32.44 4.73 -5.63
CA GLU A 294 32.81 5.34 -6.90
C GLU A 294 31.57 5.93 -7.58
N LYS A 295 31.61 7.21 -7.93
CA LYS A 295 30.48 7.95 -8.52
C LYS A 295 30.36 7.68 -10.02
N LYS A 296 29.95 6.45 -10.39
CA LYS A 296 29.79 5.99 -11.78
C LYS A 296 28.43 6.30 -12.40
N GLY A 297 27.65 7.19 -11.80
CA GLY A 297 26.33 7.60 -12.30
C GLY A 297 25.16 6.99 -11.54
N PHE A 298 23.95 7.47 -11.87
CA PHE A 298 22.72 7.07 -11.17
C PHE A 298 22.33 5.62 -11.47
N GLY A 299 22.54 5.15 -12.71
CA GLY A 299 22.30 3.75 -13.08
C GLY A 299 23.18 2.76 -12.31
N ASP A 300 24.48 3.11 -12.06
CA ASP A 300 25.36 2.31 -11.22
C ASP A 300 24.87 2.26 -9.76
N ALA A 301 24.42 3.38 -9.21
CA ALA A 301 23.86 3.42 -7.84
C ALA A 301 22.67 2.47 -7.70
N VAL A 302 21.77 2.48 -8.69
CA VAL A 302 20.60 1.58 -8.72
C VAL A 302 21.03 0.12 -8.90
N TYR A 303 21.96 -0.17 -9.80
CA TYR A 303 22.42 -1.54 -10.05
C TYR A 303 23.07 -2.19 -8.83
N ARG A 304 23.72 -1.43 -7.95
CA ARG A 304 24.30 -1.94 -6.68
C ARG A 304 23.25 -2.56 -5.77
N CYS A 305 21.97 -2.26 -5.97
CA CYS A 305 20.87 -2.86 -5.24
C CYS A 305 20.30 -4.13 -5.91
N ALA A 306 20.94 -4.68 -6.96
CA ALA A 306 20.44 -5.85 -7.68
C ALA A 306 20.27 -7.08 -6.77
N ASP A 307 21.21 -7.33 -5.86
CA ASP A 307 21.13 -8.43 -4.88
C ASP A 307 19.98 -8.20 -3.89
N PHE A 308 19.77 -6.96 -3.44
CA PHE A 308 18.62 -6.59 -2.60
C PHE A 308 17.29 -6.79 -3.34
N ALA A 309 17.22 -6.39 -4.60
CA ALA A 309 16.03 -6.57 -5.41
C ALA A 309 15.70 -8.07 -5.62
N ALA A 310 16.71 -8.94 -5.72
CA ALA A 310 16.56 -10.41 -5.83
C ALA A 310 15.57 -10.81 -6.96
N ASN A 311 15.59 -10.12 -8.08
CA ASN A 311 14.67 -10.26 -9.23
C ASN A 311 13.19 -9.89 -8.93
N GLU A 312 12.86 -9.40 -7.75
CA GLU A 312 11.54 -8.84 -7.46
C GLU A 312 11.41 -7.42 -8.06
N PRO A 313 10.20 -6.97 -8.41
CA PRO A 313 9.97 -5.58 -8.76
C PRO A 313 10.16 -4.68 -7.52
N VAL A 314 10.80 -3.54 -7.71
CA VAL A 314 11.12 -2.62 -6.61
C VAL A 314 10.65 -1.21 -6.92
N LEU A 315 10.19 -0.50 -5.89
CA LEU A 315 9.93 0.93 -5.95
C LEU A 315 11.25 1.69 -5.76
N LEU A 316 11.60 2.55 -6.71
CA LEU A 316 12.71 3.49 -6.59
C LEU A 316 12.16 4.88 -6.35
N LEU A 317 12.56 5.53 -5.26
CA LEU A 317 12.25 6.93 -4.94
C LEU A 317 13.52 7.77 -4.94
N LEU A 318 13.49 8.95 -5.57
CA LEU A 318 14.61 9.88 -5.50
C LEU A 318 14.71 10.46 -4.08
N GLY A 319 15.92 10.47 -3.52
CA GLY A 319 16.19 10.93 -2.15
C GLY A 319 16.12 12.45 -1.93
N ASP A 320 15.66 13.21 -2.91
CA ASP A 320 15.49 14.67 -2.87
C ASP A 320 14.09 15.11 -3.35
N THR A 321 13.14 14.19 -3.40
CA THR A 321 11.79 14.42 -3.91
C THR A 321 10.74 13.90 -2.94
N ILE A 322 9.75 14.70 -2.60
CA ILE A 322 8.60 14.32 -1.78
C ILE A 322 7.28 14.58 -2.50
N TYR A 323 6.23 13.91 -2.06
CA TYR A 323 4.92 13.94 -2.71
C TYR A 323 3.81 14.38 -1.76
N HIS A 324 2.89 15.17 -2.27
CA HIS A 324 1.62 15.47 -1.63
C HIS A 324 0.49 14.86 -2.45
N SER A 325 -0.15 13.82 -1.94
CA SER A 325 -1.30 13.20 -2.60
C SER A 325 -2.55 14.06 -2.45
N ASN A 326 -3.33 14.16 -3.53
CA ASN A 326 -4.66 14.79 -3.51
C ASN A 326 -5.77 13.81 -3.10
N THR A 327 -5.41 12.54 -2.80
CA THR A 327 -6.35 11.47 -2.43
C THR A 327 -6.00 10.92 -1.04
N ASN A 328 -6.82 10.01 -0.54
CA ASN A 328 -6.56 9.26 0.69
C ASN A 328 -5.45 8.20 0.55
N LYS A 329 -5.00 7.90 -0.68
CA LYS A 329 -3.88 6.99 -0.96
C LYS A 329 -2.62 7.81 -1.19
N CYS A 330 -1.50 7.46 -0.57
CA CYS A 330 -0.22 8.10 -0.83
C CYS A 330 0.24 7.86 -2.28
N CYS A 331 1.12 8.71 -2.80
CA CYS A 331 1.53 8.63 -4.21
C CYS A 331 2.27 7.32 -4.54
N ALA A 332 3.08 6.82 -3.62
CA ALA A 332 3.75 5.53 -3.76
C ALA A 332 2.75 4.38 -3.89
N LEU A 333 1.67 4.38 -3.09
CA LEU A 333 0.61 3.37 -3.19
C LEU A 333 -0.14 3.44 -4.52
N GLN A 334 -0.52 4.65 -4.98
CA GLN A 334 -1.15 4.83 -6.30
C GLN A 334 -0.27 4.24 -7.42
N PHE A 335 1.05 4.37 -7.27
CA PHE A 335 2.02 3.89 -8.26
C PHE A 335 2.15 2.37 -8.23
N ILE A 336 2.17 1.77 -7.05
CA ILE A 336 2.17 0.30 -6.87
C ILE A 336 0.89 -0.31 -7.45
N GLU A 337 -0.27 0.26 -7.19
CA GLU A 337 -1.55 -0.21 -7.76
C GLU A 337 -1.58 -0.14 -9.30
N ALA A 338 -0.94 0.89 -9.88
CA ALA A 338 -0.78 0.95 -11.33
C ALA A 338 0.09 -0.21 -11.85
N TYR A 339 1.17 -0.55 -11.12
CA TYR A 339 2.01 -1.69 -11.49
C TYR A 339 1.24 -3.02 -11.41
N GLU A 340 0.48 -3.23 -10.36
CA GLU A 340 -0.32 -4.45 -10.18
C GLU A 340 -1.34 -4.65 -11.30
N LYS A 341 -1.84 -3.55 -11.86
CA LYS A 341 -2.76 -3.60 -12.99
C LYS A 341 -2.09 -3.92 -14.33
N TYR A 342 -0.90 -3.36 -14.57
CA TYR A 342 -0.27 -3.41 -15.90
C TYR A 342 0.94 -4.33 -15.99
N ASN A 343 1.56 -4.68 -14.87
CA ASN A 343 2.73 -5.56 -14.73
C ASN A 343 3.87 -5.24 -15.73
N LYS A 344 4.23 -3.95 -15.82
CA LYS A 344 5.31 -3.44 -16.68
C LYS A 344 6.19 -2.49 -15.89
N PRO A 345 7.49 -2.37 -16.24
CA PRO A 345 8.32 -1.32 -15.69
C PRO A 345 7.68 0.04 -15.98
N MET A 346 7.77 0.96 -15.04
CA MET A 346 7.11 2.25 -15.16
C MET A 346 7.85 3.36 -14.42
N MET A 347 7.58 4.58 -14.84
CA MET A 347 8.07 5.78 -14.19
C MET A 347 6.92 6.74 -13.95
N SER A 348 6.98 7.49 -12.86
CA SER A 348 6.06 8.59 -12.65
C SER A 348 6.37 9.70 -13.65
N ILE A 349 5.31 10.32 -14.18
CA ILE A 349 5.43 11.44 -15.10
C ILE A 349 4.66 12.65 -14.58
N HIS A 350 5.17 13.83 -14.89
CA HIS A 350 4.57 15.10 -14.53
C HIS A 350 4.51 16.03 -15.74
N GLU A 351 3.44 16.80 -15.83
CA GLU A 351 3.28 17.79 -16.89
C GLU A 351 4.18 19.00 -16.63
N ILE A 352 4.94 19.41 -17.65
CA ILE A 352 5.82 20.58 -17.58
C ILE A 352 5.57 21.51 -18.78
N PRO A 353 5.80 22.81 -18.63
CA PRO A 353 5.79 23.73 -19.76
C PRO A 353 7.00 23.48 -20.69
N LEU A 354 6.83 23.82 -21.98
CA LEU A 354 7.84 23.58 -23.01
C LEU A 354 9.20 24.21 -22.68
N GLU A 355 9.21 25.36 -22.00
CA GLU A 355 10.44 26.07 -21.62
C GLU A 355 11.31 25.31 -20.60
N LYS A 356 10.71 24.35 -19.90
CA LYS A 356 11.40 23.56 -18.87
C LYS A 356 11.91 22.20 -19.36
N VAL A 357 11.60 21.78 -20.59
CA VAL A 357 11.97 20.45 -21.09
C VAL A 357 13.49 20.20 -21.09
N CYS A 358 14.29 21.24 -21.27
CA CYS A 358 15.77 21.15 -21.29
C CYS A 358 16.41 20.79 -19.94
N TYR A 359 15.63 20.74 -18.87
CA TYR A 359 16.12 20.39 -17.53
C TYR A 359 15.88 18.93 -17.14
N TYR A 360 14.99 18.22 -17.84
CA TYR A 360 14.48 16.92 -17.45
C TYR A 360 14.56 15.89 -18.59
N GLY A 361 14.48 14.62 -18.23
CA GLY A 361 14.16 13.56 -19.18
C GLY A 361 12.69 13.66 -19.61
N VAL A 362 12.42 13.91 -20.88
CA VAL A 362 11.07 14.14 -21.43
C VAL A 362 10.63 12.91 -22.19
N THR A 363 9.36 12.55 -22.05
CA THR A 363 8.76 11.38 -22.70
C THR A 363 7.66 11.78 -23.67
N SER A 364 7.47 10.94 -24.70
CA SER A 364 6.27 10.93 -25.56
C SER A 364 5.57 9.59 -25.51
N GLY A 365 4.34 9.53 -25.99
CA GLY A 365 3.56 8.29 -25.99
C GLY A 365 2.10 8.49 -26.31
N LYS A 366 1.31 7.43 -26.02
CA LYS A 366 -0.16 7.44 -26.17
C LYS A 366 -0.81 7.06 -24.85
N TRP A 367 -1.84 7.76 -24.46
CA TRP A 367 -2.66 7.40 -23.32
C TRP A 367 -3.36 6.04 -23.57
N ILE A 368 -3.30 5.15 -22.60
CA ILE A 368 -3.95 3.84 -22.65
C ILE A 368 -5.20 3.77 -21.78
N ASP A 369 -5.50 4.87 -21.08
CA ASP A 369 -6.72 5.03 -20.29
C ASP A 369 -7.42 6.37 -20.62
N SER A 370 -8.74 6.40 -20.46
CA SER A 370 -9.58 7.58 -20.76
C SER A 370 -9.38 8.75 -19.78
N LYS A 371 -8.74 8.51 -18.65
CA LYS A 371 -8.45 9.52 -17.60
C LYS A 371 -7.10 10.19 -17.79
N GLU A 372 -6.35 9.87 -18.85
CA GLU A 372 -4.98 10.38 -19.10
C GLU A 372 -4.04 10.18 -17.91
N ARG A 373 -4.09 9.00 -17.28
CA ARG A 373 -3.23 8.66 -16.14
C ARG A 373 -2.09 7.74 -16.50
N VAL A 374 -2.27 6.88 -17.50
CA VAL A 374 -1.26 5.90 -17.92
C VAL A 374 -0.91 6.07 -19.38
N LEU A 375 0.35 6.40 -19.62
CA LEU A 375 0.94 6.65 -20.93
C LEU A 375 1.77 5.44 -21.38
N LEU A 376 1.45 4.81 -22.49
CA LEU A 376 2.36 3.88 -23.16
C LEU A 376 3.44 4.71 -23.86
N MET A 377 4.64 4.64 -23.34
CA MET A 377 5.75 5.48 -23.79
C MET A 377 6.30 5.01 -25.13
N SER A 378 6.55 5.96 -26.03
CA SER A 378 7.16 5.72 -27.33
C SER A 378 8.59 6.22 -27.43
N ASN A 379 9.01 7.15 -26.56
CA ASN A 379 10.35 7.72 -26.52
C ASN A 379 10.66 8.31 -25.14
N ILE A 380 11.93 8.29 -24.74
CA ILE A 380 12.47 9.06 -23.61
C ILE A 380 13.72 9.77 -24.10
N THR A 381 13.78 11.08 -23.94
CA THR A 381 14.93 11.89 -24.34
C THR A 381 15.42 12.71 -23.14
N GLU A 382 16.68 12.54 -22.78
CA GLU A 382 17.31 13.31 -21.70
C GLU A 382 17.62 14.74 -22.17
N LYS A 383 17.07 15.72 -21.47
CA LYS A 383 17.28 17.17 -21.64
C LYS A 383 17.19 17.64 -23.08
N PRO A 384 16.08 17.40 -23.81
CA PRO A 384 15.94 17.82 -25.21
C PRO A 384 15.92 19.35 -25.33
N SER A 385 16.25 19.87 -26.48
CA SER A 385 15.96 21.26 -26.81
C SER A 385 14.45 21.48 -26.94
N SER A 386 13.98 22.71 -26.67
CA SER A 386 12.54 23.03 -26.80
C SER A 386 12.05 22.78 -28.23
N ALA A 387 12.84 23.09 -29.25
CA ALA A 387 12.50 22.84 -30.66
C ALA A 387 12.32 21.34 -30.94
N TYR A 388 13.26 20.50 -30.46
CA TYR A 388 13.13 19.04 -30.61
C TYR A 388 11.91 18.49 -29.89
N ALA A 389 11.67 18.99 -28.68
CA ALA A 389 10.51 18.53 -27.88
C ALA A 389 9.17 18.91 -28.54
N GLU A 390 9.06 20.13 -29.09
CA GLU A 390 7.86 20.60 -29.78
C GLU A 390 7.56 19.74 -31.02
N GLU A 391 8.57 19.35 -31.75
CA GLU A 391 8.41 18.51 -32.95
C GLU A 391 8.12 17.04 -32.60
N ASN A 392 8.85 16.45 -31.61
CA ASN A 392 8.93 14.99 -31.45
C ASN A 392 8.33 14.43 -30.14
N LEU A 393 8.16 15.26 -29.10
CA LEU A 393 7.83 14.75 -27.74
C LEU A 393 6.47 15.18 -27.20
N GLY A 394 5.70 15.99 -27.95
CA GLY A 394 4.38 16.40 -27.50
C GLY A 394 3.40 15.23 -27.43
N VAL A 395 2.75 15.05 -26.29
CA VAL A 395 1.67 14.08 -26.08
C VAL A 395 0.34 14.77 -26.32
N VAL A 396 -0.47 14.19 -27.21
CA VAL A 396 -1.80 14.74 -27.54
C VAL A 396 -2.79 14.34 -26.46
N SER A 397 -3.50 15.34 -25.90
CA SER A 397 -4.59 15.11 -24.94
C SER A 397 -5.78 14.42 -25.62
N VAL A 398 -6.37 13.45 -24.95
CA VAL A 398 -7.62 12.79 -25.36
C VAL A 398 -8.83 13.71 -25.04
N ALA A 399 -8.72 14.46 -23.94
CA ALA A 399 -9.80 15.34 -23.47
C ALA A 399 -9.90 16.65 -24.26
N VAL A 400 -8.78 17.17 -24.78
CA VAL A 400 -8.73 18.43 -25.55
C VAL A 400 -8.05 18.17 -26.88
N THR A 401 -8.84 18.07 -27.95
CA THR A 401 -8.37 17.74 -29.30
C THR A 401 -7.30 18.71 -29.78
N GLY A 402 -6.13 18.18 -30.13
CA GLY A 402 -5.03 18.93 -30.76
C GLY A 402 -4.08 19.66 -29.80
N GLN A 403 -4.33 19.68 -28.49
CA GLN A 403 -3.42 20.28 -27.53
C GLN A 403 -2.27 19.32 -27.24
N LYS A 404 -1.03 19.72 -27.53
CA LYS A 404 0.18 19.02 -27.12
C LYS A 404 0.58 19.41 -25.71
N ARG A 405 0.92 18.43 -24.88
CA ARG A 405 1.46 18.60 -23.53
C ARG A 405 2.77 17.85 -23.40
N TYR A 406 3.64 18.32 -22.53
CA TYR A 406 4.96 17.72 -22.32
C TYR A 406 5.05 17.11 -20.94
N TYR A 407 5.59 15.90 -20.87
CA TYR A 407 5.68 15.15 -19.61
C TYR A 407 7.14 14.77 -19.38
N CYS A 408 7.61 15.02 -18.16
CA CYS A 408 8.95 14.61 -17.75
C CYS A 408 8.89 13.42 -16.79
N ALA A 409 9.99 12.68 -16.77
CA ALA A 409 10.28 11.69 -15.75
C ALA A 409 10.48 12.37 -14.41
N PHE A 410 9.82 11.87 -13.37
CA PHE A 410 9.90 12.59 -12.12
C PHE A 410 9.77 11.70 -10.88
N GLY A 411 10.86 11.56 -10.18
CA GLY A 411 10.96 11.19 -8.78
C GLY A 411 10.71 9.75 -8.39
N SER A 412 9.89 8.97 -9.10
CA SER A 412 9.65 7.58 -8.76
C SER A 412 9.61 6.64 -9.97
N TYR A 413 10.07 5.40 -9.74
CA TYR A 413 10.13 4.36 -10.75
C TYR A 413 9.75 3.02 -10.13
N ILE A 414 9.14 2.13 -10.91
CA ILE A 414 9.04 0.72 -10.59
C ILE A 414 9.95 -0.03 -11.56
N LEU A 415 11.00 -0.60 -10.99
CA LEU A 415 12.06 -1.28 -11.71
C LEU A 415 11.84 -2.79 -11.59
N THR A 416 11.82 -3.45 -12.73
CA THR A 416 11.69 -4.90 -12.83
C THR A 416 13.04 -5.56 -13.09
N LYS A 417 13.11 -6.87 -13.04
CA LYS A 417 14.34 -7.64 -13.31
C LYS A 417 14.97 -7.32 -14.66
N GLU A 418 14.17 -6.96 -15.67
CA GLU A 418 14.64 -6.58 -17.00
C GLU A 418 15.47 -5.29 -16.96
N VAL A 419 15.08 -4.32 -16.10
CA VAL A 419 15.84 -3.08 -15.92
C VAL A 419 17.20 -3.36 -15.27
N PHE A 420 17.23 -4.22 -14.24
CA PHE A 420 18.51 -4.62 -13.61
C PHE A 420 19.40 -5.42 -14.57
N ALA A 421 18.83 -6.30 -15.39
CA ALA A 421 19.57 -7.03 -16.41
C ALA A 421 20.19 -6.06 -17.44
N GLN A 422 19.42 -5.07 -17.90
CA GLN A 422 19.91 -4.05 -18.84
C GLN A 422 20.99 -3.15 -18.22
N LEU A 423 20.84 -2.75 -16.95
CA LEU A 423 21.88 -2.01 -16.23
C LEU A 423 23.19 -2.82 -16.15
N LYS A 424 23.09 -4.12 -15.85
CA LYS A 424 24.24 -5.03 -15.84
C LYS A 424 24.95 -5.07 -17.19
N GLU A 425 24.18 -5.21 -18.25
CA GLU A 425 24.71 -5.21 -19.61
C GLU A 425 25.40 -3.89 -19.95
N ASN A 426 24.79 -2.75 -19.63
CA ASN A 426 25.36 -1.42 -19.85
C ASN A 426 26.68 -1.23 -19.07
N ILE A 427 26.78 -1.72 -17.85
CA ILE A 427 28.00 -1.70 -17.04
C ILE A 427 29.09 -2.55 -17.69
N ASN A 428 28.77 -3.79 -18.07
CA ASN A 428 29.72 -4.71 -18.68
C ASN A 428 30.27 -4.20 -20.05
N ASN A 429 29.39 -3.55 -20.82
CA ASN A 429 29.74 -3.01 -22.15
C ASN A 429 30.24 -1.55 -22.10
N ASN A 430 30.41 -0.98 -20.89
CA ASN A 430 30.82 0.40 -20.67
C ASN A 430 29.96 1.43 -21.44
N VAL A 431 28.66 1.23 -21.43
CA VAL A 431 27.68 2.16 -22.03
C VAL A 431 27.51 3.36 -21.10
N VAL A 432 28.22 4.43 -21.36
CA VAL A 432 28.26 5.63 -20.52
C VAL A 432 27.89 6.89 -21.32
N ASN A 433 27.45 7.91 -20.62
CA ASN A 433 27.21 9.24 -21.17
C ASN A 433 28.55 9.99 -21.43
N ALA A 434 28.46 11.22 -21.91
CA ALA A 434 29.64 12.07 -22.19
C ALA A 434 30.50 12.37 -20.93
N LYS A 435 30.00 12.13 -19.73
CA LYS A 435 30.73 12.29 -18.47
C LYS A 435 31.30 10.97 -17.93
N GLY A 436 31.12 9.87 -18.62
CA GLY A 436 31.55 8.55 -18.18
C GLY A 436 30.63 7.92 -17.15
N GLU A 437 29.34 8.34 -17.07
CA GLU A 437 28.37 7.88 -16.11
C GLU A 437 27.39 6.87 -16.73
N ILE A 438 27.06 5.81 -16.00
CA ILE A 438 25.98 4.87 -16.32
C ILE A 438 24.65 5.55 -15.98
N GLU A 439 23.79 5.72 -16.96
CA GLU A 439 22.47 6.36 -16.78
C GLU A 439 21.34 5.35 -16.66
N LEU A 440 20.43 5.58 -15.72
CA LEU A 440 19.19 4.80 -15.61
C LEU A 440 18.28 5.05 -16.82
N THR A 441 18.21 6.29 -17.30
CA THR A 441 17.37 6.68 -18.46
C THR A 441 17.74 5.88 -19.72
N THR A 442 19.04 5.67 -19.98
CA THR A 442 19.52 4.84 -21.09
C THR A 442 19.04 3.39 -20.97
N ALA A 443 19.13 2.80 -19.78
CA ALA A 443 18.65 1.44 -19.56
C ALA A 443 17.10 1.34 -19.69
N LEU A 444 16.38 2.32 -19.19
CA LEU A 444 14.93 2.39 -19.32
C LEU A 444 14.48 2.50 -20.79
N GLU A 445 15.18 3.29 -21.61
CA GLU A 445 14.90 3.39 -23.05
C GLU A 445 15.13 2.05 -23.77
N GLN A 446 16.21 1.35 -23.43
CA GLN A 446 16.52 0.03 -24.01
C GLN A 446 15.43 -1.01 -23.61
N VAL A 447 15.02 -1.00 -22.34
CA VAL A 447 13.92 -1.88 -21.86
C VAL A 447 12.60 -1.48 -22.51
N ARG A 448 12.32 -0.17 -22.70
CA ARG A 448 11.12 0.30 -23.39
C ARG A 448 11.01 -0.29 -24.79
N GLN A 449 12.11 -0.32 -25.54
CA GLN A 449 12.14 -0.87 -26.90
C GLN A 449 11.85 -2.37 -26.94
N GLN A 450 12.22 -3.12 -25.92
CA GLN A 450 12.07 -4.57 -25.85
C GLN A 450 10.73 -5.00 -25.20
N ASN A 451 10.38 -4.41 -24.07
CA ASN A 451 9.30 -4.85 -23.17
C ASN A 451 8.15 -3.84 -23.06
N GLY A 452 8.37 -2.61 -23.53
CA GLY A 452 7.50 -1.47 -23.26
C GLY A 452 7.76 -0.86 -21.88
N LEU A 453 7.44 0.42 -21.73
CA LEU A 453 7.56 1.20 -20.49
C LEU A 453 6.33 2.08 -20.36
N LEU A 454 5.83 2.24 -19.15
CA LEU A 454 4.68 3.08 -18.86
C LEU A 454 5.08 4.36 -18.13
N GLY A 455 4.44 5.46 -18.50
CA GLY A 455 4.44 6.70 -17.75
C GLY A 455 3.16 6.80 -16.93
N VAL A 456 3.26 7.01 -15.61
CA VAL A 456 2.08 7.09 -14.73
C VAL A 456 1.98 8.49 -14.12
N LYS A 457 0.90 9.18 -14.44
CA LYS A 457 0.57 10.49 -13.84
C LYS A 457 -0.13 10.24 -12.50
N LEU A 458 0.56 10.57 -11.41
CA LEU A 458 0.03 10.42 -10.05
C LEU A 458 -0.95 11.57 -9.73
N ASP A 459 -1.96 11.26 -8.92
CA ASP A 459 -2.90 12.26 -8.42
C ASP A 459 -2.33 12.92 -7.16
N GLY A 460 -1.44 13.87 -7.40
CA GLY A 460 -0.71 14.57 -6.36
C GLY A 460 0.19 15.65 -6.92
N LYS A 461 0.83 16.35 -6.02
CA LYS A 461 1.89 17.32 -6.31
C LYS A 461 3.22 16.77 -5.84
N MET A 462 4.25 17.17 -6.50
CA MET A 462 5.58 16.77 -6.21
C MET A 462 6.45 17.98 -5.93
N PHE A 463 7.42 17.79 -5.07
CA PHE A 463 8.30 18.83 -4.56
C PHE A 463 9.73 18.33 -4.57
N ASP A 464 10.59 19.05 -5.30
CA ASP A 464 12.03 18.82 -5.37
C ASP A 464 12.73 19.73 -4.35
N ILE A 465 13.72 19.19 -3.64
CA ILE A 465 14.57 19.98 -2.74
C ILE A 465 16.02 20.05 -3.21
N GLY A 466 16.33 19.57 -4.41
CA GLY A 466 17.68 19.45 -4.93
C GLY A 466 18.39 20.78 -5.24
N VAL A 467 17.68 21.91 -5.22
CA VAL A 467 18.22 23.26 -5.40
C VAL A 467 17.56 24.26 -4.46
N PRO A 468 18.24 25.39 -4.10
CA PRO A 468 17.74 26.33 -3.07
C PRO A 468 16.36 26.92 -3.36
N ASN A 469 16.06 27.26 -4.60
CA ASN A 469 14.76 27.82 -4.97
C ASN A 469 13.62 26.81 -4.85
N GLU A 470 13.85 25.55 -5.24
CA GLU A 470 12.85 24.49 -5.11
C GLU A 470 12.69 24.08 -3.63
N TYR A 471 13.79 24.08 -2.86
CA TYR A 471 13.69 23.86 -1.41
C TYR A 471 12.82 24.94 -0.72
N ARG A 472 13.01 26.22 -1.07
CA ARG A 472 12.14 27.30 -0.60
C ARG A 472 10.71 27.11 -1.06
N ASN A 473 10.49 26.76 -2.32
CA ASN A 473 9.16 26.47 -2.87
C ASN A 473 8.48 25.33 -2.09
N THR A 474 9.22 24.27 -1.78
CA THR A 474 8.75 23.14 -0.97
C THR A 474 8.33 23.61 0.43
N MET A 475 9.16 24.38 1.12
CA MET A 475 8.83 24.91 2.44
C MET A 475 7.58 25.78 2.46
N CYS A 476 7.28 26.50 1.38
CA CYS A 476 6.10 27.36 1.29
C CYS A 476 4.81 26.61 0.86
N ASN A 477 4.93 25.53 0.09
CA ASN A 477 3.79 24.98 -0.65
C ASN A 477 3.55 23.48 -0.43
N TYR A 478 4.43 22.76 0.27
CA TYR A 478 4.26 21.31 0.52
C TYR A 478 3.08 21.02 1.44
N VAL A 479 2.95 21.80 2.50
CA VAL A 479 1.73 21.84 3.31
C VAL A 479 0.83 22.86 2.66
N SER A 480 -0.32 22.46 2.13
CA SER A 480 -1.28 23.40 1.54
C SER A 480 -1.50 24.58 2.47
N PRO A 481 -1.49 25.81 1.98
CA PRO A 481 -1.88 26.94 2.80
C PRO A 481 -3.29 26.68 3.34
N CYS A 482 -3.44 26.81 4.65
CA CYS A 482 -4.74 26.81 5.32
C CYS A 482 -5.69 27.82 4.68
#